data_0b74b542eb9e42fbb1247723aca5d4cf
#
_entry.id   0b74b542eb9e42fbb1247723aca5d4cf
#
_cell.length_a   1.000
_cell.length_b   1.000
_cell.length_c   1.000
_cell.angle_alpha   90.00
_cell.angle_beta   90.00
_cell.angle_gamma   90.00
#
_symmetry.space_group_name_H-M   'P 1'
#
loop_
_entity.id
_entity.type
_entity.pdbx_description
1 polymer ?
#
loop_
_entity_poly.entity_id
_entity_poly.type
_entity_poly.pdbx_seq_one_letter_code
_entity_poly.pdbx_strand_id
1 'polypeptide(L)'
;MKVVAIGAHPDDIEIGIAGMTAQWTKEKTEVVYVDLTRAELSSNGDVETRRQEASAADAVLGVRRINLGFKDRGIDGGGEQLEAIVSLIRRERPTHLLYPYEVDRHPDHAACAHLVTEALFNAGIRKYLPELEAYRPESVYQYMINAHVEPDVCVDISDTIEVKTRALQCYASQFTPVDGVKTPLTDAYVERVIARERHFGSLIGVAYAEGLKRVRPYVVKRAGELA
;
A
#
# COMPACT_ATOMS: atom_id res chain seq x y z
N MET A 1 3.32 -9.85 -15.27
CA MET A 1 3.62 -8.93 -14.15
C MET A 1 2.79 -9.36 -12.95
N LYS A 2 3.35 -9.28 -11.75
CA LYS A 2 2.64 -9.51 -10.48
C LYS A 2 3.02 -8.41 -9.50
N VAL A 3 2.04 -7.80 -8.89
CA VAL A 3 2.20 -6.71 -7.93
C VAL A 3 1.83 -7.22 -6.54
N VAL A 4 2.66 -6.96 -5.54
CA VAL A 4 2.32 -7.11 -4.12
C VAL A 4 2.41 -5.74 -3.47
N ALA A 5 1.34 -5.31 -2.83
CA ALA A 5 1.31 -4.11 -2.03
C ALA A 5 1.06 -4.48 -0.55
N ILE A 6 1.89 -3.95 0.34
CA ILE A 6 1.84 -4.24 1.78
C ILE A 6 1.42 -2.97 2.50
N GLY A 7 0.44 -3.05 3.42
CA GLY A 7 -0.01 -1.99 4.30
C GLY A 7 -0.02 -2.44 5.75
N ALA A 8 0.01 -1.52 6.70
CA ALA A 8 -0.12 -1.83 8.11
C ALA A 8 -1.56 -2.25 8.45
N HIS A 9 -2.53 -1.53 7.89
CA HIS A 9 -3.96 -1.71 8.15
C HIS A 9 -4.76 -1.85 6.86
N PRO A 10 -5.94 -2.50 6.88
CA PRO A 10 -6.88 -2.46 5.78
C PRO A 10 -7.37 -1.01 5.58
N ASP A 11 -7.18 -0.44 4.44
CA ASP A 11 -7.39 0.90 3.89
C ASP A 11 -6.10 1.63 3.46
N ASP A 12 -4.96 1.36 4.07
CA ASP A 12 -3.67 2.01 3.79
C ASP A 12 -3.30 1.95 2.30
N ILE A 13 -3.47 0.76 1.71
CA ILE A 13 -3.08 0.50 0.32
C ILE A 13 -4.01 1.25 -0.63
N GLU A 14 -5.32 1.26 -0.32
CA GLU A 14 -6.32 2.00 -1.09
C GLU A 14 -6.06 3.51 -1.04
N ILE A 15 -5.71 4.04 0.13
CA ILE A 15 -5.31 5.44 0.27
C ILE A 15 -4.11 5.76 -0.61
N GLY A 16 -3.14 4.85 -0.66
CA GLY A 16 -1.89 5.06 -1.39
C GLY A 16 -1.99 4.90 -2.90
N ILE A 17 -2.58 3.77 -3.37
CA ILE A 17 -2.38 3.31 -4.75
C ILE A 17 -3.61 2.66 -5.42
N ALA A 18 -4.84 2.90 -4.94
CA ALA A 18 -6.02 2.26 -5.54
C ALA A 18 -6.27 2.66 -7.00
N GLY A 19 -5.84 3.86 -7.42
CA GLY A 19 -5.94 4.31 -8.80
C GLY A 19 -5.06 3.49 -9.74
N MET A 20 -3.78 3.32 -9.39
CA MET A 20 -2.85 2.44 -10.12
C MET A 20 -3.31 0.98 -10.07
N THR A 21 -3.81 0.53 -8.93
CA THR A 21 -4.34 -0.83 -8.80
C THR A 21 -5.47 -1.08 -9.80
N ALA A 22 -6.41 -0.14 -9.94
CA ALA A 22 -7.49 -0.26 -10.90
C ALA A 22 -6.99 -0.32 -12.36
N GLN A 23 -5.89 0.35 -12.69
CA GLN A 23 -5.25 0.22 -14.00
C GLN A 23 -4.67 -1.18 -14.19
N TRP A 24 -3.87 -1.65 -13.24
CA TRP A 24 -3.25 -2.99 -13.30
C TRP A 24 -4.26 -4.12 -13.43
N THR A 25 -5.33 -4.09 -12.65
CA THR A 25 -6.37 -5.13 -12.72
C THR A 25 -7.17 -5.06 -14.01
N LYS A 26 -7.44 -3.86 -14.55
CA LYS A 26 -8.02 -3.68 -15.89
C LYS A 26 -7.14 -4.31 -16.98
N GLU A 27 -5.82 -4.25 -16.83
CA GLU A 27 -4.82 -4.87 -17.72
C GLU A 27 -4.59 -6.35 -17.39
N LYS A 28 -5.39 -6.95 -16.49
CA LYS A 28 -5.28 -8.35 -16.05
C LYS A 28 -3.96 -8.68 -15.35
N THR A 29 -3.32 -7.69 -14.75
CA THR A 29 -2.19 -7.91 -13.85
C THR A 29 -2.70 -8.48 -12.52
N GLU A 30 -2.03 -9.52 -12.02
CA GLU A 30 -2.31 -10.04 -10.68
C GLU A 30 -1.82 -9.04 -9.63
N VAL A 31 -2.74 -8.56 -8.80
CA VAL A 31 -2.45 -7.67 -7.67
C VAL A 31 -2.86 -8.34 -6.36
N VAL A 32 -1.92 -8.36 -5.42
CA VAL A 32 -2.12 -8.92 -4.07
C VAL A 32 -1.92 -7.83 -3.05
N TYR A 33 -2.95 -7.56 -2.28
CA TYR A 33 -2.89 -6.69 -1.10
C TYR A 33 -2.54 -7.50 0.13
N VAL A 34 -1.68 -6.96 0.98
CA VAL A 34 -1.25 -7.61 2.21
C VAL A 34 -1.37 -6.63 3.35
N ASP A 35 -2.30 -6.87 4.26
CA ASP A 35 -2.39 -6.11 5.50
C ASP A 35 -1.60 -6.82 6.59
N LEU A 36 -0.82 -6.09 7.36
CA LEU A 36 -0.08 -6.67 8.48
C LEU A 36 -1.00 -6.95 9.67
N THR A 37 -1.95 -6.06 9.97
CA THR A 37 -2.85 -6.16 11.12
C THR A 37 -4.31 -6.26 10.68
N ARG A 38 -5.20 -6.50 11.63
CA ARG A 38 -6.66 -6.43 11.42
C ARG A 38 -7.25 -5.09 11.83
N ALA A 39 -6.42 -4.12 12.19
CA ALA A 39 -6.80 -2.81 12.71
C ALA A 39 -7.76 -2.91 13.91
N GLU A 40 -7.47 -3.83 14.85
CA GLU A 40 -8.34 -4.12 16.00
C GLU A 40 -8.42 -2.99 17.04
N LEU A 41 -7.54 -1.98 16.95
CA LEU A 41 -7.56 -0.77 17.78
C LEU A 41 -8.17 0.44 17.06
N SER A 42 -8.84 0.23 15.92
CA SER A 42 -9.55 1.30 15.24
C SER A 42 -10.57 1.99 16.16
N SER A 43 -10.64 3.32 16.08
CA SER A 43 -11.58 4.09 16.89
C SER A 43 -13.05 3.83 16.55
N ASN A 44 -13.33 3.44 15.31
CA ASN A 44 -14.66 3.13 14.81
C ASN A 44 -14.67 1.76 14.12
N GLY A 45 -15.81 1.07 14.20
CA GLY A 45 -15.96 -0.29 13.69
C GLY A 45 -15.23 -1.32 14.57
N ASP A 46 -15.31 -2.57 14.16
CA ASP A 46 -14.61 -3.70 14.76
C ASP A 46 -13.88 -4.52 13.67
N VAL A 47 -13.20 -5.58 14.08
CA VAL A 47 -12.43 -6.44 13.16
C VAL A 47 -13.30 -7.04 12.06
N GLU A 48 -14.54 -7.43 12.37
CA GLU A 48 -15.43 -8.03 11.38
C GLU A 48 -15.96 -6.99 10.39
N THR A 49 -16.36 -5.82 10.88
CA THR A 49 -16.74 -4.67 10.04
C THR A 49 -15.60 -4.31 9.10
N ARG A 50 -14.38 -4.16 9.62
CA ARG A 50 -13.21 -3.82 8.81
C ARG A 50 -12.91 -4.88 7.75
N ARG A 51 -13.06 -6.18 8.09
CA ARG A 51 -12.88 -7.29 7.15
C ARG A 51 -13.90 -7.23 6.01
N GLN A 52 -15.16 -6.89 6.31
CA GLN A 52 -16.22 -6.76 5.31
C GLN A 52 -15.95 -5.56 4.39
N GLU A 53 -15.54 -4.43 4.95
CA GLU A 53 -15.18 -3.22 4.21
C GLU A 53 -14.00 -3.48 3.26
N ALA A 54 -12.94 -4.14 3.77
CA ALA A 54 -11.80 -4.55 2.95
C ALA A 54 -12.21 -5.50 1.81
N SER A 55 -13.08 -6.48 2.09
CA SER A 55 -13.59 -7.39 1.07
C SER A 55 -14.42 -6.67 -0.01
N ALA A 56 -15.20 -5.65 0.38
CA ALA A 56 -15.93 -4.83 -0.57
C ALA A 56 -14.99 -3.99 -1.46
N ALA A 57 -13.92 -3.42 -0.87
CA ALA A 57 -12.89 -2.70 -1.61
C ALA A 57 -12.13 -3.63 -2.57
N ASP A 58 -11.81 -4.86 -2.14
CA ASP A 58 -11.18 -5.88 -2.98
C ASP A 58 -12.04 -6.20 -4.21
N ALA A 59 -13.36 -6.32 -4.04
CA ALA A 59 -14.29 -6.56 -5.14
C ALA A 59 -14.35 -5.38 -6.12
N VAL A 60 -14.28 -4.14 -5.63
CA VAL A 60 -14.23 -2.93 -6.48
C VAL A 60 -12.95 -2.89 -7.30
N LEU A 61 -11.81 -3.27 -6.69
CA LEU A 61 -10.48 -3.20 -7.31
C LEU A 61 -10.09 -4.46 -8.09
N GLY A 62 -10.76 -5.59 -7.86
CA GLY A 62 -10.41 -6.86 -8.49
C GLY A 62 -9.11 -7.46 -7.97
N VAL A 63 -8.82 -7.31 -6.68
CA VAL A 63 -7.58 -7.77 -6.04
C VAL A 63 -7.82 -8.99 -5.13
N ARG A 64 -6.75 -9.73 -4.83
CA ARG A 64 -6.71 -10.73 -3.78
C ARG A 64 -6.04 -10.14 -2.53
N ARG A 65 -6.61 -10.37 -1.37
CA ARG A 65 -6.07 -9.88 -0.10
C ARG A 65 -5.59 -11.01 0.80
N ILE A 66 -4.49 -10.76 1.50
CA ILE A 66 -3.93 -11.56 2.58
C ILE A 66 -3.83 -10.67 3.81
N ASN A 67 -4.27 -11.16 4.97
CA ASN A 67 -4.03 -10.47 6.25
C ASN A 67 -3.12 -11.35 7.11
N LEU A 68 -2.00 -10.83 7.58
CA LEU A 68 -1.02 -11.58 8.37
C LEU A 68 -1.42 -11.69 9.84
N GLY A 69 -2.39 -10.90 10.30
CA GLY A 69 -2.94 -10.99 11.66
C GLY A 69 -1.95 -10.58 12.75
N PHE A 70 -0.98 -9.74 12.45
CA PHE A 70 -0.13 -9.15 13.47
C PHE A 70 -0.98 -8.27 14.38
N LYS A 71 -0.52 -8.08 15.61
CA LYS A 71 -1.20 -7.23 16.56
C LYS A 71 -1.11 -5.76 16.12
N ASP A 72 -2.25 -5.08 16.09
CA ASP A 72 -2.31 -3.63 15.88
C ASP A 72 -1.52 -2.90 16.98
N ARG A 73 -0.70 -1.93 16.62
CA ARG A 73 0.32 -1.28 17.48
C ARG A 73 1.40 -2.23 18.01
N GLY A 74 1.52 -3.42 17.41
CA GLY A 74 2.50 -4.44 17.77
C GLY A 74 3.38 -4.85 16.60
N ILE A 75 3.55 -4.01 15.58
CA ILE A 75 4.55 -4.20 14.52
C ILE A 75 5.91 -3.80 15.10
N ASP A 76 6.67 -4.77 15.58
CA ASP A 76 7.93 -4.56 16.30
C ASP A 76 9.18 -5.04 15.55
N GLY A 77 8.97 -5.69 14.38
CA GLY A 77 10.08 -6.25 13.59
C GLY A 77 10.66 -7.54 14.17
N GLY A 78 9.98 -8.16 15.15
CA GLY A 78 10.42 -9.43 15.73
C GLY A 78 10.57 -10.54 14.69
N GLY A 79 11.38 -11.57 15.04
CA GLY A 79 11.79 -12.62 14.10
C GLY A 79 10.63 -13.28 13.36
N GLU A 80 9.52 -13.59 14.05
CA GLU A 80 8.34 -14.22 13.43
C GLU A 80 7.66 -13.29 12.40
N GLN A 81 7.56 -11.99 12.66
CA GLN A 81 7.00 -11.03 11.73
C GLN A 81 7.90 -10.87 10.50
N LEU A 82 9.20 -10.77 10.70
CA LEU A 82 10.19 -10.68 9.63
C LEU A 82 10.16 -11.94 8.75
N GLU A 83 10.16 -13.12 9.35
CA GLU A 83 10.08 -14.40 8.63
C GLU A 83 8.78 -14.57 7.85
N ALA A 84 7.66 -14.09 8.38
CA ALA A 84 6.37 -14.11 7.68
C ALA A 84 6.42 -13.28 6.39
N ILE A 85 6.99 -12.06 6.44
CA ILE A 85 7.09 -11.20 5.25
C ILE A 85 8.12 -11.74 4.27
N VAL A 86 9.28 -12.24 4.73
CA VAL A 86 10.26 -12.90 3.85
C VAL A 86 9.64 -14.10 3.13
N SER A 87 8.90 -14.93 3.87
CA SER A 87 8.19 -16.09 3.30
C SER A 87 7.14 -15.66 2.27
N LEU A 88 6.38 -14.60 2.57
CA LEU A 88 5.40 -14.01 1.66
C LEU A 88 6.08 -13.57 0.36
N ILE A 89 7.14 -12.77 0.43
CA ILE A 89 7.87 -12.26 -0.74
C ILE A 89 8.38 -13.43 -1.60
N ARG A 90 8.92 -14.46 -0.98
CA ARG A 90 9.47 -15.62 -1.69
C ARG A 90 8.41 -16.52 -2.31
N ARG A 91 7.24 -16.65 -1.69
CA ARG A 91 6.10 -17.41 -2.22
C ARG A 91 5.37 -16.67 -3.33
N GLU A 92 5.09 -15.40 -3.12
CA GLU A 92 4.35 -14.58 -4.09
C GLU A 92 5.22 -14.17 -5.29
N ARG A 93 6.53 -14.06 -5.14
CA ARG A 93 7.51 -13.70 -6.19
C ARG A 93 7.06 -12.48 -7.00
N PRO A 94 6.75 -11.32 -6.37
CA PRO A 94 6.26 -10.15 -7.08
C PRO A 94 7.34 -9.56 -7.98
N THR A 95 6.98 -9.16 -9.21
CA THR A 95 7.85 -8.30 -10.02
C THR A 95 7.94 -6.89 -9.44
N HIS A 96 6.81 -6.40 -8.90
CA HIS A 96 6.71 -5.10 -8.24
C HIS A 96 6.23 -5.26 -6.81
N LEU A 97 6.93 -4.64 -5.86
CA LEU A 97 6.52 -4.59 -4.47
C LEU A 97 6.38 -3.14 -4.02
N LEU A 98 5.24 -2.82 -3.41
CA LEU A 98 4.94 -1.50 -2.88
C LEU A 98 4.63 -1.59 -1.39
N TYR A 99 5.03 -0.58 -0.61
CA TYR A 99 4.80 -0.51 0.83
C TYR A 99 4.79 0.96 1.30
N PRO A 100 4.35 1.26 2.53
CA PRO A 100 4.24 2.63 3.01
C PRO A 100 5.57 3.37 3.00
N TYR A 101 5.51 4.68 2.77
CA TYR A 101 6.64 5.57 2.98
C TYR A 101 7.02 5.60 4.47
N GLU A 102 8.32 5.59 4.75
CA GLU A 102 8.87 5.42 6.10
C GLU A 102 8.59 6.58 7.06
N VAL A 103 8.26 7.77 6.54
CA VAL A 103 7.93 8.94 7.34
C VAL A 103 6.42 9.16 7.28
N ASP A 104 5.73 8.84 8.36
CA ASP A 104 4.29 9.02 8.50
C ASP A 104 3.93 9.37 9.95
N ARG A 105 2.79 10.03 10.15
CA ARG A 105 2.28 10.35 11.49
C ARG A 105 1.83 9.12 12.28
N HIS A 106 1.46 8.03 11.58
CA HIS A 106 1.07 6.78 12.22
C HIS A 106 2.28 5.89 12.46
N PRO A 107 2.58 5.51 13.72
CA PRO A 107 3.78 4.74 14.01
C PRO A 107 3.83 3.38 13.32
N ASP A 108 2.68 2.72 13.10
CA ASP A 108 2.63 1.41 12.44
C ASP A 108 2.96 1.51 10.95
N HIS A 109 2.70 2.65 10.28
CA HIS A 109 3.12 2.85 8.89
C HIS A 109 4.64 2.88 8.79
N ALA A 110 5.31 3.60 9.68
CA ALA A 110 6.77 3.63 9.76
C ALA A 110 7.33 2.24 10.14
N ALA A 111 6.72 1.57 11.12
CA ALA A 111 7.13 0.22 11.54
C ALA A 111 6.97 -0.80 10.39
N CYS A 112 5.86 -0.74 9.64
CA CYS A 112 5.64 -1.53 8.44
C CYS A 112 6.74 -1.27 7.40
N ALA A 113 7.06 -0.01 7.13
CA ALA A 113 8.10 0.36 6.17
C ALA A 113 9.46 -0.21 6.55
N HIS A 114 9.86 -0.09 7.82
CA HIS A 114 11.13 -0.65 8.31
C HIS A 114 11.17 -2.17 8.21
N LEU A 115 10.10 -2.85 8.66
CA LEU A 115 10.00 -4.29 8.63
C LEU A 115 10.05 -4.84 7.19
N VAL A 116 9.34 -4.21 6.26
CA VAL A 116 9.37 -4.61 4.84
C VAL A 116 10.73 -4.36 4.20
N THR A 117 11.40 -3.25 4.57
CA THR A 117 12.76 -2.96 4.08
C THR A 117 13.76 -4.04 4.51
N GLU A 118 13.70 -4.47 5.77
CA GLU A 118 14.53 -5.56 6.28
C GLU A 118 14.19 -6.91 5.63
N ALA A 119 12.90 -7.19 5.46
CA ALA A 119 12.43 -8.40 4.80
C ALA A 119 12.87 -8.49 3.34
N LEU A 120 12.87 -7.37 2.60
CA LEU A 120 13.39 -7.29 1.23
C LEU A 120 14.88 -7.65 1.14
N PHE A 121 15.67 -7.20 2.12
CA PHE A 121 17.08 -7.57 2.19
C PHE A 121 17.23 -9.07 2.46
N ASN A 122 16.55 -9.59 3.49
CA ASN A 122 16.63 -10.98 3.92
C ASN A 122 16.05 -11.97 2.90
N ALA A 123 15.03 -11.57 2.14
CA ALA A 123 14.44 -12.38 1.07
C ALA A 123 15.45 -12.76 -0.03
N GLY A 124 16.50 -11.94 -0.22
CA GLY A 124 17.60 -12.22 -1.14
C GLY A 124 18.74 -13.06 -0.55
N ILE A 125 18.72 -13.41 0.74
CA ILE A 125 19.78 -14.18 1.40
C ILE A 125 19.46 -15.67 1.31
N ARG A 126 20.22 -16.43 0.53
CA ARG A 126 19.97 -17.86 0.29
C ARG A 126 19.96 -18.74 1.54
N LYS A 127 20.72 -18.36 2.58
CA LYS A 127 20.82 -19.13 3.84
C LYS A 127 19.77 -18.72 4.89
N TYR A 128 19.02 -17.65 4.66
CA TYR A 128 17.90 -17.24 5.50
C TYR A 128 16.64 -17.96 5.01
N LEU A 129 15.92 -18.68 5.87
CA LEU A 129 14.80 -19.57 5.52
C LEU A 129 15.11 -20.43 4.27
N PRO A 130 16.09 -21.37 4.36
CA PRO A 130 16.64 -22.06 3.20
C PRO A 130 15.66 -23.01 2.51
N GLU A 131 14.52 -23.32 3.13
CA GLU A 131 13.41 -24.10 2.56
C GLU A 131 12.63 -23.35 1.47
N LEU A 132 12.78 -22.03 1.37
CA LEU A 132 12.21 -21.20 0.32
C LEU A 132 13.32 -20.59 -0.53
N GLU A 133 13.19 -20.71 -1.85
CA GLU A 133 14.17 -20.13 -2.78
C GLU A 133 14.29 -18.61 -2.58
N ALA A 134 15.55 -18.11 -2.49
CA ALA A 134 15.79 -16.67 -2.36
C ALA A 134 15.22 -15.89 -3.54
N TYR A 135 14.63 -14.74 -3.26
CA TYR A 135 13.98 -13.92 -4.26
C TYR A 135 14.19 -12.42 -4.00
N ARG A 136 14.26 -11.64 -5.09
CA ARG A 136 14.29 -10.18 -5.06
C ARG A 136 13.32 -9.61 -6.08
N PRO A 137 12.36 -8.76 -5.68
CA PRO A 137 11.53 -8.04 -6.63
C PRO A 137 12.38 -7.17 -7.58
N GLU A 138 11.93 -7.04 -8.83
CA GLU A 138 12.59 -6.21 -9.84
C GLU A 138 12.45 -4.72 -9.51
N SER A 139 11.27 -4.32 -9.09
CA SER A 139 10.92 -2.93 -8.75
C SER A 139 10.33 -2.82 -7.37
N VAL A 140 10.78 -1.82 -6.61
CA VAL A 140 10.32 -1.57 -5.24
C VAL A 140 10.06 -0.08 -5.07
N TYR A 141 8.86 0.26 -4.59
CA TYR A 141 8.42 1.63 -4.36
C TYR A 141 7.76 1.78 -3.00
N GLN A 142 7.75 3.01 -2.50
CA GLN A 142 6.98 3.39 -1.32
C GLN A 142 5.84 4.32 -1.74
N TYR A 143 4.65 4.09 -1.20
CA TYR A 143 3.48 4.93 -1.39
C TYR A 143 3.19 5.75 -0.13
N MET A 144 2.51 6.90 -0.29
CA MET A 144 2.18 7.80 0.80
C MET A 144 0.77 7.55 1.31
N ILE A 145 0.61 7.49 2.64
CA ILE A 145 -0.68 7.40 3.31
C ILE A 145 -1.06 8.79 3.83
N ASN A 146 -0.42 9.25 4.91
CA ASN A 146 -0.66 10.58 5.49
C ASN A 146 0.45 11.58 5.15
N ALA A 147 1.61 11.10 4.70
CA ALA A 147 2.72 11.97 4.34
C ALA A 147 2.42 12.80 3.09
N HIS A 148 2.91 14.03 3.08
CA HIS A 148 2.87 14.94 1.94
C HIS A 148 4.31 15.28 1.56
N VAL A 149 4.95 14.39 0.82
CA VAL A 149 6.31 14.60 0.30
C VAL A 149 6.28 14.63 -1.22
N GLU A 150 7.24 15.32 -1.81
CA GLU A 150 7.40 15.35 -3.26
C GLU A 150 7.68 13.92 -3.80
N PRO A 151 6.89 13.43 -4.75
CA PRO A 151 7.08 12.10 -5.30
C PRO A 151 8.28 12.06 -6.26
N ASP A 152 8.93 10.89 -6.34
CA ASP A 152 9.96 10.63 -7.35
C ASP A 152 9.35 10.11 -8.66
N VAL A 153 8.13 9.58 -8.58
CA VAL A 153 7.36 9.05 -9.70
C VAL A 153 5.90 9.44 -9.49
N CYS A 154 5.28 9.98 -10.53
CA CYS A 154 3.84 10.20 -10.59
C CYS A 154 3.22 9.30 -11.65
N VAL A 155 2.13 8.62 -11.32
CA VAL A 155 1.36 7.80 -12.25
C VAL A 155 0.02 8.46 -12.50
N ASP A 156 -0.30 8.77 -13.76
CA ASP A 156 -1.59 9.32 -14.16
C ASP A 156 -2.72 8.32 -13.83
N ILE A 157 -3.64 8.73 -12.96
CA ILE A 157 -4.82 7.96 -12.57
C ILE A 157 -6.13 8.67 -12.94
N SER A 158 -6.09 9.62 -13.86
CA SER A 158 -7.25 10.43 -14.22
C SER A 158 -8.45 9.57 -14.62
N ASP A 159 -8.22 8.47 -15.34
CA ASP A 159 -9.27 7.54 -15.77
C ASP A 159 -9.75 6.57 -14.69
N THR A 160 -9.04 6.49 -13.55
CA THR A 160 -9.33 5.54 -12.47
C THR A 160 -9.60 6.19 -11.12
N ILE A 161 -9.60 7.51 -11.03
CA ILE A 161 -9.87 8.25 -9.79
C ILE A 161 -11.24 7.92 -9.18
N GLU A 162 -12.26 7.67 -10.01
CA GLU A 162 -13.59 7.28 -9.54
C GLU A 162 -13.58 5.87 -8.93
N VAL A 163 -12.77 4.96 -9.48
CA VAL A 163 -12.60 3.60 -8.91
C VAL A 163 -11.92 3.69 -7.56
N LYS A 164 -10.84 4.49 -7.44
CA LYS A 164 -10.17 4.78 -6.16
C LYS A 164 -11.16 5.34 -5.13
N THR A 165 -11.94 6.33 -5.52
CA THR A 165 -12.94 6.95 -4.64
C THR A 165 -13.94 5.93 -4.13
N ARG A 166 -14.48 5.06 -5.00
CA ARG A 166 -15.41 3.98 -4.59
C ARG A 166 -14.74 2.97 -3.65
N ALA A 167 -13.49 2.60 -3.89
CA ALA A 167 -12.77 1.69 -3.03
C ALA A 167 -12.59 2.28 -1.62
N LEU A 168 -12.23 3.56 -1.51
CA LEU A 168 -12.14 4.26 -0.22
C LEU A 168 -13.51 4.34 0.47
N GLN A 169 -14.59 4.61 -0.25
CA GLN A 169 -15.95 4.68 0.30
C GLN A 169 -16.45 3.34 0.87
N CYS A 170 -15.83 2.20 0.52
CA CYS A 170 -16.13 0.93 1.16
C CYS A 170 -15.79 0.92 2.66
N TYR A 171 -14.84 1.74 3.09
CA TYR A 171 -14.43 1.86 4.50
C TYR A 171 -15.26 2.91 5.25
N ALA A 172 -16.59 2.73 5.24
CA ALA A 172 -17.53 3.70 5.83
C ALA A 172 -17.27 3.92 7.31
N SER A 173 -16.90 2.86 8.07
CA SER A 173 -16.59 2.99 9.51
C SER A 173 -15.38 3.90 9.77
N GLN A 174 -14.47 4.05 8.79
CA GLN A 174 -13.28 4.86 8.95
C GLN A 174 -13.45 6.30 8.48
N PHE A 175 -14.15 6.49 7.37
CA PHE A 175 -14.24 7.79 6.70
C PHE A 175 -15.56 8.53 6.93
N THR A 176 -16.50 7.91 7.66
CA THR A 176 -17.77 8.54 8.03
C THR A 176 -17.89 8.59 9.55
N PRO A 177 -18.35 9.69 10.15
CA PRO A 177 -18.58 9.74 11.59
C PRO A 177 -19.61 8.69 12.03
N VAL A 178 -19.26 7.86 13.02
CA VAL A 178 -20.14 6.87 13.64
C VAL A 178 -20.45 7.33 15.05
N ASP A 179 -21.72 7.34 15.45
CA ASP A 179 -22.20 7.74 16.80
C ASP A 179 -21.63 9.08 17.30
N GLY A 180 -21.34 10.00 16.36
CA GLY A 180 -20.76 11.30 16.70
C GLY A 180 -19.28 11.28 17.05
N VAL A 181 -18.61 10.13 16.99
CA VAL A 181 -17.16 10.03 17.22
C VAL A 181 -16.43 10.59 15.99
N LYS A 182 -15.70 11.68 16.23
CA LYS A 182 -14.85 12.32 15.21
C LYS A 182 -13.42 11.84 15.36
N THR A 183 -12.83 11.44 14.25
CA THR A 183 -11.42 11.10 14.12
C THR A 183 -10.79 11.97 13.04
N PRO A 184 -9.47 12.02 12.92
CA PRO A 184 -8.82 12.68 11.78
C PRO A 184 -9.23 12.11 10.41
N LEU A 185 -9.75 10.87 10.37
CA LEU A 185 -10.21 10.21 9.15
C LEU A 185 -11.67 10.54 8.80
N THR A 186 -12.51 10.90 9.78
CA THR A 186 -13.92 11.24 9.54
C THR A 186 -14.14 12.70 9.15
N ASP A 187 -13.06 13.52 9.09
CA ASP A 187 -13.12 14.94 8.73
C ASP A 187 -12.64 15.16 7.31
N ALA A 188 -13.50 14.88 6.33
CA ALA A 188 -13.22 15.06 4.89
C ALA A 188 -11.90 14.40 4.43
N TYR A 189 -11.56 13.21 4.98
CA TYR A 189 -10.27 12.59 4.69
C TYR A 189 -10.18 12.09 3.24
N VAL A 190 -11.25 11.50 2.71
CA VAL A 190 -11.30 11.05 1.32
C VAL A 190 -11.10 12.24 0.37
N GLU A 191 -11.74 13.37 0.65
CA GLU A 191 -11.58 14.61 -0.13
C GLU A 191 -10.13 15.12 -0.07
N ARG A 192 -9.46 15.00 1.09
CA ARG A 192 -8.03 15.34 1.22
C ARG A 192 -7.14 14.41 0.41
N VAL A 193 -7.44 13.11 0.37
CA VAL A 193 -6.74 12.16 -0.51
C VAL A 193 -6.92 12.58 -1.97
N ILE A 194 -8.14 12.85 -2.41
CA ILE A 194 -8.41 13.27 -3.79
C ILE A 194 -7.72 14.62 -4.13
N ALA A 195 -7.67 15.55 -3.18
CA ALA A 195 -6.95 16.81 -3.36
C ALA A 195 -5.43 16.60 -3.49
N ARG A 196 -4.85 15.64 -2.76
CA ARG A 196 -3.44 15.23 -2.92
C ARG A 196 -3.19 14.68 -4.32
N GLU A 197 -4.06 13.79 -4.82
CA GLU A 197 -3.90 13.21 -6.15
C GLU A 197 -4.06 14.27 -7.25
N ARG A 198 -4.91 15.28 -7.03
CA ARG A 198 -5.01 16.44 -7.92
C ARG A 198 -3.74 17.28 -7.90
N HIS A 199 -3.14 17.46 -6.72
CA HIS A 199 -1.86 18.15 -6.61
C HIS A 199 -0.76 17.40 -7.37
N PHE A 200 -0.62 16.10 -7.17
CA PHE A 200 0.36 15.29 -7.91
C PHE A 200 0.10 15.30 -9.42
N GLY A 201 -1.18 15.27 -9.83
CA GLY A 201 -1.55 15.42 -11.23
C GLY A 201 -1.05 16.73 -11.84
N SER A 202 -1.14 17.83 -11.07
CA SER A 202 -0.67 19.14 -11.53
C SER A 202 0.84 19.19 -11.79
N LEU A 203 1.64 18.36 -11.09
CA LEU A 203 3.09 18.30 -11.30
C LEU A 203 3.47 17.72 -12.67
N ILE A 204 2.61 16.91 -13.26
CA ILE A 204 2.85 16.23 -14.54
C ILE A 204 1.85 16.60 -15.64
N GLY A 205 0.98 17.58 -15.38
CA GLY A 205 0.04 18.11 -16.38
C GLY A 205 -1.19 17.24 -16.65
N VAL A 206 -1.62 16.42 -15.67
CA VAL A 206 -2.83 15.58 -15.76
C VAL A 206 -3.83 15.94 -14.66
N ALA A 207 -5.07 15.40 -14.73
CA ALA A 207 -6.11 15.73 -13.77
C ALA A 207 -5.82 15.16 -12.37
N TYR A 208 -5.36 13.91 -12.30
CA TYR A 208 -5.04 13.22 -11.05
C TYR A 208 -3.85 12.28 -11.25
N ALA A 209 -2.96 12.20 -10.25
CA ALA A 209 -1.86 11.24 -10.23
C ALA A 209 -1.65 10.67 -8.83
N GLU A 210 -1.19 9.44 -8.73
CA GLU A 210 -0.64 8.86 -7.50
C GLU A 210 0.88 9.00 -7.50
N GLY A 211 1.41 9.39 -6.33
CA GLY A 211 2.83 9.66 -6.14
C GLY A 211 3.54 8.51 -5.43
N LEU A 212 4.73 8.17 -5.88
CA LEU A 212 5.59 7.14 -5.28
C LEU A 212 6.97 7.69 -4.95
N LYS A 213 7.57 7.14 -3.89
CA LYS A 213 9.00 7.28 -3.61
C LYS A 213 9.76 6.07 -4.12
N ARG A 214 10.97 6.29 -4.62
CA ARG A 214 11.83 5.22 -5.12
C ARG A 214 12.75 4.73 -4.02
N VAL A 215 12.81 3.42 -3.84
CA VAL A 215 13.75 2.79 -2.89
C VAL A 215 15.15 2.67 -3.47
N ARG A 216 15.25 2.61 -4.81
CA ARG A 216 16.53 2.49 -5.52
C ARG A 216 16.61 3.48 -6.68
N PRO A 217 17.81 3.93 -7.06
CA PRO A 217 18.01 4.75 -8.25
C PRO A 217 17.44 4.07 -9.52
N TYR A 218 16.94 4.87 -10.45
CA TYR A 218 16.53 4.37 -11.76
C TYR A 218 17.77 3.98 -12.57
N VAL A 219 17.75 2.77 -13.12
CA VAL A 219 18.84 2.30 -13.96
C VAL A 219 18.49 2.58 -15.41
N VAL A 220 19.22 3.51 -16.00
CA VAL A 220 19.18 3.80 -17.44
C VAL A 220 20.34 3.06 -18.09
N LYS A 221 20.05 2.21 -19.05
CA LYS A 221 21.10 1.45 -19.75
C LYS A 221 21.81 2.27 -20.82
N ARG A 222 21.16 3.31 -21.35
CA ARG A 222 21.69 4.19 -22.37
C ARG A 222 21.30 5.64 -22.07
N ALA A 223 22.21 6.59 -22.29
CA ALA A 223 21.96 8.00 -22.05
C ALA A 223 20.73 8.56 -22.80
N GLY A 224 20.41 8.03 -23.98
CA GLY A 224 19.22 8.42 -24.74
C GLY A 224 17.87 7.95 -24.17
N GLU A 225 17.87 7.17 -23.07
CA GLU A 225 16.67 6.78 -22.33
C GLU A 225 16.38 7.75 -21.16
N LEU A 226 17.19 8.79 -20.99
CA LEU A 226 16.92 9.92 -20.09
C LEU A 226 15.91 10.85 -20.78
N ALA A 227 14.63 10.56 -20.65
CA ALA A 227 13.55 11.38 -21.17
C ALA A 227 12.61 11.73 -20.01
#